data_7a90434ede7d5d65463447a423eb5649
#
_entry.id   7a90434ede7d5d65463447a423eb5649
#
_cell.length_a   1.000
_cell.length_b   1.000
_cell.length_c   1.000
_cell.angle_alpha   90.00
_cell.angle_beta   90.00
_cell.angle_gamma   90.00
#
_symmetry.space_group_name_H-M   'P 1'
#
loop_
_entity.id
_entity.type
_entity.pdbx_description
1 polymer ?
#
loop_
_entity_poly.entity_id
_entity_poly.type
_entity_poly.pdbx_seq_one_letter_code
_entity_poly.pdbx_strand_id
1 'polypeptide(L)'
;SHQHSVPIIMVTGCNGTCSEATELLGRKLTTVEVKSMSEDGSITLYPPEVTFPKLVAGAKHAVQKLEEMKPYPVEFPLHVRLELKDKETTDGYIQWRKENKPAWPGRRAGDNAIEAELLDILHLIL
;
A
#
# COMPACT_ATOMS: atom_id res chain seq x y z
N SER A 1 1.82 -1.61 22.53
CA SER A 1 1.91 -0.20 22.12
C SER A 1 0.97 0.06 20.96
N HIS A 2 -0.16 0.77 21.20
CA HIS A 2 -1.25 0.98 20.22
C HIS A 2 -1.04 2.24 19.36
N GLN A 3 0.18 2.58 19.01
CA GLN A 3 0.50 3.89 18.42
C GLN A 3 -0.04 4.15 17.00
N HIS A 4 -0.55 3.13 16.28
CA HIS A 4 -0.96 3.30 14.88
C HIS A 4 -2.21 2.47 14.51
N SER A 5 -3.21 2.50 15.40
CA SER A 5 -4.44 1.72 15.24
C SER A 5 -5.47 2.46 14.36
N VAL A 6 -5.08 2.88 13.17
CA VAL A 6 -5.99 3.51 12.21
C VAL A 6 -6.45 2.48 11.18
N PRO A 7 -7.77 2.21 11.07
CA PRO A 7 -8.26 1.31 10.06
C PRO A 7 -8.22 1.92 8.66
N ILE A 8 -7.93 1.10 7.66
CA ILE A 8 -8.16 1.46 6.27
C ILE A 8 -9.64 1.24 6.00
N ILE A 9 -10.37 2.29 5.64
CA ILE A 9 -11.82 2.24 5.45
C ILE A 9 -12.23 2.27 3.98
N MET A 10 -11.36 2.77 3.10
CA MET A 10 -11.63 2.85 1.67
C MET A 10 -10.33 2.73 0.86
N VAL A 11 -10.41 2.03 -0.25
CA VAL A 11 -9.35 1.94 -1.26
C VAL A 11 -9.94 2.28 -2.63
N THR A 12 -9.23 3.08 -3.41
CA THR A 12 -9.60 3.41 -4.79
C THR A 12 -8.45 3.08 -5.74
N GLY A 13 -8.76 2.59 -6.92
CA GLY A 13 -7.73 2.21 -7.87
C GLY A 13 -8.27 1.51 -9.11
N CYS A 14 -7.45 0.65 -9.70
CA CYS A 14 -7.91 -0.26 -10.74
C CYS A 14 -8.61 -1.48 -10.14
N ASN A 15 -9.24 -2.29 -11.00
CA ASN A 15 -9.84 -3.58 -10.64
C ASN A 15 -8.86 -4.46 -9.82
N GLY A 16 -7.60 -4.59 -10.24
CA GLY A 16 -6.59 -5.35 -9.50
C GLY A 16 -6.35 -4.82 -8.10
N THR A 17 -6.09 -3.51 -7.96
CA THR A 17 -5.91 -2.88 -6.64
C THR A 17 -7.11 -3.07 -5.72
N CYS A 18 -8.33 -2.94 -6.24
CA CYS A 18 -9.56 -3.15 -5.47
C CYS A 18 -9.72 -4.61 -5.03
N SER A 19 -9.38 -5.55 -5.92
CA SER A 19 -9.42 -6.99 -5.61
C SER A 19 -8.40 -7.37 -4.53
N GLU A 20 -7.14 -6.99 -4.70
CA GLU A 20 -6.06 -7.24 -3.74
C GLU A 20 -6.36 -6.64 -2.36
N ALA A 21 -6.85 -5.38 -2.34
CA ALA A 21 -7.23 -4.74 -1.09
C ALA A 21 -8.39 -5.48 -0.39
N THR A 22 -9.37 -5.96 -1.14
CA THR A 22 -10.50 -6.74 -0.59
C THR A 22 -10.04 -8.10 -0.07
N GLU A 23 -9.12 -8.74 -0.76
CA GLU A 23 -8.53 -10.02 -0.35
C GLU A 23 -7.72 -9.87 0.95
N LEU A 24 -6.90 -8.83 1.04
CA LEU A 24 -6.05 -8.58 2.21
C LEU A 24 -6.81 -8.06 3.43
N LEU A 25 -7.72 -7.10 3.23
CA LEU A 25 -8.39 -6.35 4.31
C LEU A 25 -9.83 -6.81 4.58
N GLY A 26 -10.33 -7.71 3.76
CA GLY A 26 -11.66 -8.31 3.92
C GLY A 26 -12.77 -7.57 3.19
N ARG A 27 -13.91 -8.27 3.04
CA ARG A 27 -15.08 -7.82 2.26
C ARG A 27 -15.84 -6.63 2.85
N LYS A 28 -15.53 -6.21 4.07
CA LYS A 28 -16.11 -5.01 4.68
C LYS A 28 -15.47 -3.73 4.19
N LEU A 29 -14.28 -3.81 3.59
CA LEU A 29 -13.59 -2.68 3.00
C LEU A 29 -14.44 -2.09 1.87
N THR A 30 -14.56 -0.77 1.86
CA THR A 30 -15.16 -0.07 0.73
C THR A 30 -14.11 0.10 -0.37
N THR A 31 -14.40 -0.41 -1.57
CA THR A 31 -13.54 -0.21 -2.73
C THR A 31 -14.27 0.54 -3.82
N VAL A 32 -13.57 1.45 -4.52
CA VAL A 32 -14.10 2.17 -5.67
C VAL A 32 -13.14 2.07 -6.84
N GLU A 33 -13.58 1.36 -7.87
CA GLU A 33 -12.84 1.24 -9.10
C GLU A 33 -13.02 2.49 -9.97
N VAL A 34 -11.92 3.16 -10.29
CA VAL A 34 -11.88 4.39 -11.10
C VAL A 34 -11.22 4.17 -12.47
N LYS A 35 -10.61 3.02 -12.66
CA LYS A 35 -10.02 2.54 -13.90
C LYS A 35 -9.98 1.02 -13.90
N SER A 36 -9.88 0.42 -15.07
CA SER A 36 -9.63 -1.02 -15.20
C SER A 36 -8.31 -1.28 -15.94
N MET A 37 -7.70 -2.38 -15.62
CA MET A 37 -6.52 -2.90 -16.31
C MET A 37 -6.88 -4.29 -16.85
N SER A 38 -6.68 -4.47 -18.15
CA SER A 38 -6.90 -5.75 -18.83
C SER A 38 -5.68 -6.66 -18.71
N GLU A 39 -5.84 -7.93 -19.03
CA GLU A 39 -4.76 -8.94 -18.96
C GLU A 39 -3.56 -8.60 -19.86
N ASP A 40 -3.80 -7.92 -20.97
CA ASP A 40 -2.76 -7.42 -21.89
C ASP A 40 -2.02 -6.17 -21.39
N GLY A 41 -2.37 -5.67 -20.18
CA GLY A 41 -1.78 -4.47 -19.58
C GLY A 41 -2.40 -3.16 -20.06
N SER A 42 -3.40 -3.17 -20.93
CA SER A 42 -4.11 -1.94 -21.35
C SER A 42 -4.92 -1.36 -20.20
N ILE A 43 -4.96 -0.03 -20.11
CA ILE A 43 -5.64 0.71 -19.04
C ILE A 43 -6.80 1.49 -19.63
N THR A 44 -8.00 1.28 -19.09
CA THR A 44 -9.20 2.05 -19.40
C THR A 44 -9.52 2.96 -18.21
N LEU A 45 -9.50 4.27 -18.43
CA LEU A 45 -9.91 5.27 -17.44
C LEU A 45 -11.42 5.45 -17.51
N TYR A 46 -12.10 5.45 -16.38
CA TYR A 46 -13.52 5.79 -16.36
C TYR A 46 -13.70 7.32 -16.32
N PRO A 47 -14.69 7.86 -17.03
CA PRO A 47 -14.92 9.31 -17.07
C PRO A 47 -15.20 9.87 -15.66
N PRO A 48 -14.83 11.14 -15.39
CA PRO A 48 -15.12 11.80 -14.13
C PRO A 48 -16.62 11.80 -13.75
N GLU A 49 -17.49 11.90 -14.73
CA GLU A 49 -18.95 11.87 -14.56
C GLU A 49 -19.44 10.54 -13.96
N VAL A 50 -18.67 9.46 -14.18
CA VAL A 50 -18.95 8.12 -13.62
C VAL A 50 -18.24 7.94 -12.30
N THR A 51 -16.97 8.38 -12.20
CA THR A 51 -16.13 8.09 -11.04
C THR A 51 -16.44 8.99 -9.84
N PHE A 52 -16.70 10.28 -10.04
CA PHE A 52 -16.97 11.21 -8.95
C PHE A 52 -18.18 10.82 -8.09
N PRO A 53 -19.36 10.52 -8.68
CA PRO A 53 -20.49 10.04 -7.87
C PRO A 53 -20.17 8.76 -7.10
N LYS A 54 -19.44 7.82 -7.70
CA LYS A 54 -19.02 6.57 -7.02
C LYS A 54 -18.06 6.84 -5.87
N LEU A 55 -17.08 7.75 -6.04
CA LEU A 55 -16.15 8.14 -4.99
C LEU A 55 -16.86 8.79 -3.81
N VAL A 56 -17.79 9.71 -4.08
CA VAL A 56 -18.58 10.37 -3.03
C VAL A 56 -19.44 9.37 -2.26
N ALA A 57 -20.14 8.49 -2.98
CA ALA A 57 -20.96 7.44 -2.36
C ALA A 57 -20.10 6.46 -1.56
N GLY A 58 -18.95 6.04 -2.11
CA GLY A 58 -18.00 5.15 -1.45
C GLY A 58 -17.43 5.77 -0.17
N ALA A 59 -16.99 7.02 -0.22
CA ALA A 59 -16.47 7.73 0.94
C ALA A 59 -17.53 7.86 2.05
N LYS A 60 -18.77 8.24 1.69
CA LYS A 60 -19.87 8.29 2.65
C LYS A 60 -20.14 6.93 3.30
N HIS A 61 -20.17 5.88 2.49
CA HIS A 61 -20.39 4.50 2.98
C HIS A 61 -19.25 4.05 3.90
N ALA A 62 -17.99 4.31 3.53
CA ALA A 62 -16.83 3.96 4.33
C ALA A 62 -16.85 4.63 5.71
N VAL A 63 -17.18 5.91 5.77
CA VAL A 63 -17.30 6.65 7.04
C VAL A 63 -18.45 6.12 7.89
N GLN A 64 -19.59 5.80 7.29
CA GLN A 64 -20.74 5.23 8.02
C GLN A 64 -20.42 3.86 8.65
N LYS A 65 -19.48 3.11 8.08
CA LYS A 65 -19.03 1.81 8.57
C LYS A 65 -17.73 1.84 9.38
N LEU A 66 -17.26 3.01 9.73
CA LEU A 66 -15.96 3.17 10.44
C LEU A 66 -15.86 2.27 11.68
N GLU A 67 -16.90 2.17 12.48
CA GLU A 67 -16.90 1.36 13.71
C GLU A 67 -16.82 -0.16 13.47
N GLU A 68 -17.16 -0.61 12.27
CA GLU A 68 -17.05 -2.01 11.88
C GLU A 68 -15.64 -2.38 11.40
N MET A 69 -14.81 -1.39 11.09
CA MET A 69 -13.48 -1.57 10.56
C MET A 69 -12.46 -1.69 11.69
N LYS A 70 -11.54 -2.64 11.51
CA LYS A 70 -10.42 -2.83 12.43
C LYS A 70 -9.11 -2.48 11.73
N PRO A 71 -8.14 -1.93 12.46
CA PRO A 71 -6.78 -1.79 11.93
C PRO A 71 -6.24 -3.13 11.47
N TYR A 72 -5.47 -3.12 10.38
CA TYR A 72 -4.75 -4.31 9.95
C TYR A 72 -3.75 -4.73 11.03
N PRO A 73 -3.78 -5.99 11.50
CA PRO A 73 -2.88 -6.43 12.55
C PRO A 73 -1.45 -6.50 12.00
N VAL A 74 -0.56 -5.72 12.59
CA VAL A 74 0.88 -5.77 12.30
C VAL A 74 1.62 -6.02 13.60
N GLU A 75 2.41 -7.07 13.62
CA GLU A 75 3.26 -7.41 14.75
C GLU A 75 4.70 -6.99 14.47
N PHE A 76 5.35 -6.36 15.44
CA PHE A 76 6.74 -5.96 15.35
C PHE A 76 7.62 -6.87 16.24
N PRO A 77 8.87 -7.13 15.85
CA PRO A 77 9.56 -6.61 14.67
C PRO A 77 8.99 -7.16 13.36
N LEU A 78 8.91 -6.30 12.34
CA LEU A 78 8.45 -6.67 11.01
C LEU A 78 9.64 -6.90 10.08
N HIS A 79 9.77 -8.11 9.56
CA HIS A 79 10.77 -8.42 8.53
C HIS A 79 10.21 -8.07 7.16
N VAL A 80 10.87 -7.14 6.47
CA VAL A 80 10.49 -6.71 5.12
C VAL A 80 11.57 -7.06 4.13
N ARG A 81 11.16 -7.47 2.93
CA ARG A 81 12.01 -7.68 1.79
C ARG A 81 11.48 -6.87 0.61
N LEU A 82 12.33 -6.01 0.06
CA LEU A 82 12.05 -5.23 -1.13
C LEU A 82 12.85 -5.82 -2.29
N GLU A 83 12.17 -6.30 -3.30
CA GLU A 83 12.77 -6.75 -4.55
C GLU A 83 12.61 -5.65 -5.61
N LEU A 84 13.70 -5.26 -6.21
CA LEU A 84 13.77 -4.24 -7.24
C LEU A 84 14.04 -4.90 -8.59
N LYS A 85 13.91 -4.12 -9.66
CA LYS A 85 14.01 -4.62 -11.03
C LYS A 85 15.36 -5.29 -11.32
N ASP A 86 16.46 -4.68 -10.87
CA ASP A 86 17.83 -5.10 -11.18
C ASP A 86 18.82 -4.56 -10.14
N LYS A 87 20.08 -4.95 -10.31
CA LYS A 87 21.19 -4.55 -9.43
C LYS A 87 21.45 -3.04 -9.45
N GLU A 88 21.38 -2.41 -10.62
CA GLU A 88 21.65 -0.97 -10.79
C GLU A 88 20.60 -0.14 -10.03
N THR A 89 19.32 -0.48 -10.18
CA THR A 89 18.23 0.13 -9.45
C THR A 89 18.40 -0.05 -7.94
N THR A 90 18.85 -1.24 -7.52
CA THR A 90 19.10 -1.54 -6.10
C THR A 90 20.26 -0.73 -5.54
N ASP A 91 21.35 -0.60 -6.27
CA ASP A 91 22.50 0.22 -5.88
C ASP A 91 22.11 1.70 -5.74
N GLY A 92 21.38 2.23 -6.71
CA GLY A 92 20.87 3.59 -6.68
C GLY A 92 19.92 3.85 -5.49
N TYR A 93 19.01 2.91 -5.22
CA TYR A 93 18.11 3.02 -4.08
C TYR A 93 18.84 3.00 -2.73
N ILE A 94 19.82 2.09 -2.56
CA ILE A 94 20.63 2.02 -1.34
C ILE A 94 21.44 3.32 -1.15
N GLN A 95 22.04 3.83 -2.22
CA GLN A 95 22.80 5.07 -2.16
C GLN A 95 21.90 6.26 -1.77
N TRP A 96 20.75 6.39 -2.42
CA TRP A 96 19.77 7.42 -2.09
C TRP A 96 19.31 7.34 -0.63
N ARG A 97 19.05 6.12 -0.11
CA ARG A 97 18.66 5.92 1.31
C ARG A 97 19.75 6.35 2.27
N LYS A 98 20.99 6.02 2.01
CA LYS A 98 22.12 6.43 2.85
C LYS A 98 22.27 7.94 2.94
N GLU A 99 22.01 8.64 1.84
CA GLU A 99 22.14 10.10 1.77
C GLU A 99 20.95 10.82 2.41
N ASN A 100 19.74 10.30 2.22
CA ASN A 100 18.50 10.99 2.60
C ASN A 100 17.83 10.43 3.86
N LYS A 101 18.10 9.19 4.20
CA LYS A 101 17.49 8.45 5.31
C LYS A 101 18.53 7.59 6.04
N PRO A 102 19.54 8.18 6.70
CA PRO A 102 20.68 7.44 7.27
C PRO A 102 20.29 6.46 8.39
N ALA A 103 19.16 6.69 9.07
CA ALA A 103 18.64 5.80 10.12
C ALA A 103 17.86 4.57 9.58
N TRP A 104 17.66 4.48 8.27
CA TRP A 104 16.94 3.36 7.68
C TRP A 104 17.72 2.05 7.83
N PRO A 105 17.13 0.98 8.41
CA PRO A 105 17.85 -0.24 8.79
C PRO A 105 18.08 -1.23 7.62
N GLY A 106 17.68 -0.88 6.41
CA GLY A 106 17.75 -1.79 5.26
C GLY A 106 19.17 -2.13 4.84
N ARG A 107 19.38 -3.39 4.53
CA ARG A 107 20.65 -3.94 4.04
C ARG A 107 20.45 -4.72 2.75
N ARG A 108 21.49 -4.78 1.91
CA ARG A 108 21.46 -5.61 0.72
C ARG A 108 21.30 -7.09 1.09
N ALA A 109 20.39 -7.78 0.40
CA ALA A 109 20.09 -9.20 0.56
C ALA A 109 20.21 -9.99 -0.75
N GLY A 110 20.87 -9.41 -1.75
CA GLY A 110 21.08 -9.99 -3.08
C GLY A 110 21.34 -8.90 -4.12
N ASP A 111 21.44 -9.29 -5.38
CA ASP A 111 21.67 -8.33 -6.46
C ASP A 111 20.52 -7.32 -6.60
N ASN A 112 19.29 -7.79 -6.50
CA ASN A 112 18.09 -6.99 -6.67
C ASN A 112 17.21 -6.93 -5.42
N ALA A 113 17.71 -7.28 -4.24
CA ALA A 113 16.93 -7.35 -3.02
C ALA A 113 17.57 -6.60 -1.84
N ILE A 114 16.71 -6.06 -1.00
CA ILE A 114 17.06 -5.38 0.24
C ILE A 114 16.14 -5.92 1.34
N GLU A 115 16.70 -6.20 2.50
CA GLU A 115 15.95 -6.62 3.69
C GLU A 115 16.13 -5.63 4.82
N ALA A 116 15.10 -5.51 5.64
CA ALA A 116 15.12 -4.71 6.86
C ALA A 116 14.27 -5.37 7.94
N GLU A 117 14.69 -5.19 9.18
CA GLU A 117 13.88 -5.44 10.35
C GLU A 117 13.38 -4.12 10.89
N LEU A 118 12.06 -3.94 10.89
CA LEU A 118 11.42 -2.70 11.32
C LEU A 118 10.87 -2.90 12.74
N LEU A 119 11.30 -2.05 13.66
CA LEU A 119 10.87 -2.10 15.06
C LEU A 119 9.56 -1.34 15.29
N ASP A 120 9.22 -0.44 14.39
CA ASP A 120 7.95 0.29 14.36
C ASP A 120 7.64 0.81 12.95
N ILE A 121 6.46 1.39 12.78
CA ILE A 121 6.00 1.89 11.48
C ILE A 121 6.78 3.13 11.00
N LEU A 122 7.40 3.88 11.91
CA LEU A 122 8.18 5.07 11.55
C LEU A 122 9.40 4.69 10.72
N HIS A 123 10.00 3.53 10.97
CA HIS A 123 11.10 3.02 10.15
C HIS A 123 10.71 2.72 8.69
N LEU A 124 9.42 2.58 8.40
CA LEU A 124 8.93 2.39 7.04
C LEU A 124 8.85 3.73 6.28
N ILE A 125 8.56 4.81 6.99
CA ILE A 125 8.29 6.15 6.45
C ILE A 125 9.55 7.03 6.45
N LEU A 126 10.37 6.90 7.48
CA LEU A 126 11.61 7.63 7.66
C LEU A 126 12.79 6.96 6.97
#